data_93d91e20a00e81ab500c454953490348
#
_entry.id   93d91e20a00e81ab500c454953490348
#
_cell.length_a   1.000
_cell.length_b   1.000
_cell.length_c   1.000
_cell.angle_alpha   90.00
_cell.angle_beta   90.00
_cell.angle_gamma   90.00
#
_symmetry.space_group_name_H-M   'P 1'
#
loop_
_entity.id
_entity.type
_entity.pdbx_description
1 polymer ?
#
loop_
_entity_poly.entity_id
_entity_poly.type
_entity_poly.pdbx_seq_one_letter_code
_entity_poly.pdbx_strand_id
1 'polypeptide(L)'
;TIFEKFESENTINLKIFLLIVLLFLVFIDYFISLNIRGKIKFTKIINIYKFCFLLFGFYFSFNIAVIEAADKASALQTHLAYIVTKNQKIDDTTHLGLLELTRVLRERTSIEAGPPIAIDLSKDDISFYPIVYWPITKKINTLSNSMTNKIQLYMKNGGLIVFDTRDQNPTNSISKTNSKAQEALKSILKSLDLPILIQVPNNHVLRRSFYLLDELPGRFTGGKIWVEATAKNSKDGVSSVLIGGNDWASAWAKDSNSKPIYSVIPGGEKQREFSYRFGINLVMYAMTGNYKADQVHIKSILKRLNTKSNIQKVIE
;
A
#
# COMPACT_ATOMS: atom_id res chain seq x y z
N THR A 1 -26.23 -4.29 -8.09
CA THR A 1 -26.08 -4.57 -9.52
C THR A 1 -25.38 -3.41 -10.16
N ILE A 2 -24.23 -3.61 -10.71
CA ILE A 2 -23.27 -2.74 -11.38
C ILE A 2 -22.17 -2.28 -10.41
N PHE A 3 -21.27 -3.21 -10.08
CA PHE A 3 -19.88 -2.89 -9.75
C PHE A 3 -19.08 -3.18 -11.02
N GLU A 4 -18.79 -2.14 -11.78
CA GLU A 4 -17.74 -2.20 -12.79
C GLU A 4 -16.42 -2.49 -12.07
N LYS A 5 -15.83 -3.59 -12.45
CA LYS A 5 -14.51 -4.05 -12.11
C LYS A 5 -13.52 -2.96 -12.58
N PHE A 6 -13.03 -2.15 -11.65
CA PHE A 6 -11.85 -1.33 -11.89
C PHE A 6 -10.64 -2.26 -11.88
N GLU A 7 -10.48 -3.02 -12.95
CA GLU A 7 -9.17 -3.42 -13.39
C GLU A 7 -8.50 -2.13 -13.87
N SER A 8 -7.38 -1.76 -13.30
CA SER A 8 -6.47 -0.82 -13.95
C SER A 8 -5.89 -1.57 -15.16
N GLU A 9 -6.71 -1.76 -16.16
CA GLU A 9 -6.24 -2.12 -17.47
C GLU A 9 -5.44 -0.92 -17.96
N ASN A 10 -4.12 -1.10 -18.10
CA ASN A 10 -3.34 -0.44 -19.13
C ASN A 10 -3.92 -0.88 -20.48
N THR A 11 -5.15 -0.55 -20.74
CA THR A 11 -5.75 -0.67 -22.05
C THR A 11 -5.02 0.35 -22.92
N ILE A 12 -4.03 -0.13 -23.67
CA ILE A 12 -3.66 0.51 -24.92
C ILE A 12 -5.00 0.84 -25.54
N ASN A 13 -5.29 2.13 -25.65
CA ASN A 13 -6.62 2.58 -26.07
C ASN A 13 -6.75 2.11 -27.53
N LEU A 14 -7.29 0.90 -27.72
CA LEU A 14 -7.37 0.19 -29.00
C LEU A 14 -7.99 1.09 -30.07
N LYS A 15 -8.84 2.05 -29.64
CA LYS A 15 -9.42 3.08 -30.50
C LYS A 15 -8.37 4.02 -31.05
N ILE A 16 -7.41 4.48 -30.24
CA ILE A 16 -6.33 5.38 -30.66
C ILE A 16 -5.39 4.63 -31.62
N PHE A 17 -5.04 3.37 -31.28
CA PHE A 17 -4.21 2.53 -32.15
C PHE A 17 -4.87 2.31 -33.51
N LEU A 18 -6.15 1.91 -33.56
CA LEU A 18 -6.91 1.73 -34.79
C LEU A 18 -7.04 3.03 -35.60
N LEU A 19 -7.22 4.17 -34.94
CA LEU A 19 -7.31 5.48 -35.58
C LEU A 19 -5.97 5.86 -36.24
N ILE A 20 -4.83 5.60 -35.60
CA ILE A 20 -3.50 5.83 -36.16
C ILE A 20 -3.26 4.92 -37.38
N VAL A 21 -3.60 3.63 -37.29
CA VAL A 21 -3.50 2.68 -38.39
C VAL A 21 -4.37 3.11 -39.57
N LEU A 22 -5.60 3.53 -39.32
CA LEU A 22 -6.52 4.04 -40.34
C LEU A 22 -5.94 5.26 -41.04
N LEU A 23 -5.43 6.23 -40.27
CA LEU A 23 -4.82 7.46 -40.79
C LEU A 23 -3.59 7.17 -41.65
N PHE A 24 -2.80 6.17 -41.23
CA PHE A 24 -1.64 5.71 -42.01
C PHE A 24 -2.04 5.03 -43.32
N LEU A 25 -3.10 4.22 -43.34
CA LEU A 25 -3.63 3.63 -44.57
C LEU A 25 -4.17 4.67 -45.53
N VAL A 26 -4.90 5.68 -45.06
CA VAL A 26 -5.39 6.81 -45.88
C VAL A 26 -4.22 7.59 -46.46
N PHE A 27 -3.13 7.78 -45.69
CA PHE A 27 -1.93 8.45 -46.14
C PHE A 27 -1.22 7.66 -47.26
N ILE A 28 -1.13 6.32 -47.14
CA ILE A 28 -0.60 5.42 -48.17
C ILE A 28 -1.45 5.54 -49.47
N ASP A 29 -2.78 5.45 -49.35
CA ASP A 29 -3.71 5.52 -50.48
C ASP A 29 -3.56 6.86 -51.23
N TYR A 30 -3.48 7.98 -50.50
CA TYR A 30 -3.25 9.29 -51.04
C TYR A 30 -1.96 9.37 -51.90
N PHE A 31 -0.86 8.80 -51.42
CA PHE A 31 0.42 8.78 -52.12
C PHE A 31 0.39 7.88 -53.37
N ILE A 32 -0.27 6.71 -53.28
CA ILE A 32 -0.48 5.84 -54.42
C ILE A 32 -1.28 6.60 -55.52
N SER A 33 -2.33 7.29 -55.12
CA SER A 33 -3.15 8.10 -56.01
C SER A 33 -2.35 9.22 -56.72
N LEU A 34 -1.46 9.90 -55.97
CA LEU A 34 -0.58 10.94 -56.57
C LEU A 34 0.42 10.35 -57.57
N ASN A 35 0.92 9.13 -57.33
CA ASN A 35 1.81 8.42 -58.25
C ASN A 35 1.10 8.05 -59.55
N ILE A 36 -0.08 7.48 -59.46
CA ILE A 36 -0.90 7.12 -60.62
C ILE A 36 -1.24 8.37 -61.51
N ARG A 37 -1.39 9.52 -60.84
CA ARG A 37 -1.63 10.81 -61.52
C ARG A 37 -0.35 11.42 -62.11
N GLY A 38 0.80 10.73 -62.03
CA GLY A 38 2.09 11.16 -62.61
C GLY A 38 2.71 12.41 -61.97
N LYS A 39 2.21 12.87 -60.83
CA LYS A 39 2.67 14.10 -60.17
C LYS A 39 3.95 13.90 -59.37
N ILE A 40 4.35 12.66 -59.05
CA ILE A 40 5.55 12.36 -58.24
C ILE A 40 6.31 11.18 -58.85
N LYS A 41 7.63 11.29 -58.98
CA LYS A 41 8.48 10.20 -59.46
C LYS A 41 8.67 9.09 -58.42
N PHE A 42 8.65 7.83 -58.85
CA PHE A 42 8.66 6.62 -58.00
C PHE A 42 9.83 6.60 -56.96
N THR A 43 11.00 7.11 -57.35
CA THR A 43 12.18 7.19 -56.46
C THR A 43 11.99 8.12 -55.26
N LYS A 44 11.22 9.20 -55.39
CA LYS A 44 10.89 10.09 -54.27
C LYS A 44 9.90 9.43 -53.31
N ILE A 45 9.00 8.61 -53.82
CA ILE A 45 7.98 7.91 -53.01
C ILE A 45 8.66 6.90 -52.07
N ILE A 46 9.63 6.11 -52.55
CA ILE A 46 10.36 5.14 -51.72
C ILE A 46 11.05 5.82 -50.51
N ASN A 47 11.63 6.98 -50.72
CA ASN A 47 12.28 7.73 -49.64
C ASN A 47 11.27 8.25 -48.61
N ILE A 48 10.09 8.64 -49.04
CA ILE A 48 9.01 9.06 -48.12
C ILE A 48 8.51 7.89 -47.30
N TYR A 49 8.32 6.70 -47.89
CA TYR A 49 7.96 5.49 -47.12
C TYR A 49 9.02 5.11 -46.10
N LYS A 50 10.30 5.16 -46.46
CA LYS A 50 11.39 4.92 -45.49
C LYS A 50 11.34 5.90 -44.33
N PHE A 51 11.11 7.18 -44.62
CA PHE A 51 11.00 8.21 -43.58
C PHE A 51 9.76 8.02 -42.68
N CYS A 52 8.59 7.71 -43.26
CA CYS A 52 7.37 7.43 -42.51
C CYS A 52 7.54 6.16 -41.65
N PHE A 53 8.18 5.11 -42.16
CA PHE A 53 8.44 3.89 -41.41
C PHE A 53 9.40 4.15 -40.23
N LEU A 54 10.38 5.00 -40.40
CA LEU A 54 11.34 5.40 -39.39
C LEU A 54 10.67 6.23 -38.31
N LEU A 55 9.79 7.16 -38.68
CA LEU A 55 8.96 7.92 -37.71
C LEU A 55 7.99 7.01 -36.94
N PHE A 56 7.38 6.04 -37.60
CA PHE A 56 6.50 5.06 -36.96
C PHE A 56 7.26 4.18 -35.95
N GLY A 57 8.45 3.70 -36.35
CA GLY A 57 9.32 2.94 -35.45
C GLY A 57 9.78 3.76 -34.23
N PHE A 58 10.12 5.03 -34.45
CA PHE A 58 10.49 5.95 -33.38
C PHE A 58 9.32 6.22 -32.40
N TYR A 59 8.12 6.45 -32.93
CA TYR A 59 6.91 6.62 -32.11
C TYR A 59 6.60 5.38 -31.29
N PHE A 60 6.73 4.19 -31.88
CA PHE A 60 6.49 2.93 -31.20
C PHE A 60 7.51 2.67 -30.07
N SER A 61 8.79 2.93 -30.35
CA SER A 61 9.86 2.81 -29.36
C SER A 61 9.70 3.79 -28.19
N PHE A 62 9.26 5.01 -28.48
CA PHE A 62 9.03 6.02 -27.45
C PHE A 62 7.87 5.63 -26.49
N ASN A 63 6.78 5.06 -27.02
CA ASN A 63 5.67 4.61 -26.19
C ASN A 63 6.05 3.43 -25.29
N ILE A 64 6.88 2.49 -25.76
CA ILE A 64 7.37 1.37 -24.92
C ILE A 64 8.22 1.91 -23.76
N ALA A 65 9.11 2.86 -24.03
CA ALA A 65 9.98 3.46 -23.01
C ALA A 65 9.18 4.21 -21.91
N VAL A 66 8.08 4.89 -22.29
CA VAL A 66 7.20 5.58 -21.33
C VAL A 66 6.46 4.59 -20.42
N ILE A 67 6.00 3.46 -20.97
CA ILE A 67 5.33 2.40 -20.19
C ILE A 67 6.31 1.81 -19.16
N GLU A 68 7.54 1.48 -19.55
CA GLU A 68 8.54 0.93 -18.63
C GLU A 68 8.96 1.93 -17.55
N ALA A 69 9.02 3.22 -17.85
CA ALA A 69 9.30 4.26 -16.87
C ALA A 69 8.16 4.45 -15.88
N ALA A 70 6.90 4.34 -16.31
CA ALA A 70 5.72 4.43 -15.46
C ALA A 70 5.65 3.24 -14.48
N ASP A 71 5.96 2.01 -14.94
CA ASP A 71 6.03 0.82 -14.08
C ASP A 71 7.14 0.94 -13.01
N LYS A 72 8.32 1.44 -13.38
CA LYS A 72 9.40 1.69 -12.43
C LYS A 72 9.05 2.77 -11.41
N ALA A 73 8.39 3.84 -11.82
CA ALA A 73 7.93 4.89 -10.91
C ALA A 73 6.87 4.36 -9.94
N SER A 74 5.95 3.51 -10.39
CA SER A 74 4.96 2.85 -9.54
C SER A 74 5.61 1.90 -8.54
N ALA A 75 6.64 1.16 -8.91
CA ALA A 75 7.38 0.25 -8.03
C ALA A 75 8.15 0.97 -6.91
N LEU A 76 8.45 2.26 -7.07
CA LEU A 76 9.11 3.09 -6.05
C LEU A 76 8.13 3.75 -5.08
N GLN A 77 6.83 3.69 -5.33
CA GLN A 77 5.83 4.27 -4.43
C GLN A 77 5.60 3.37 -3.21
N THR A 78 5.32 4.01 -2.08
CA THR A 78 4.91 3.31 -0.86
C THR A 78 3.45 2.86 -1.00
N HIS A 79 3.19 1.56 -0.96
CA HIS A 79 1.84 1.02 -0.99
C HIS A 79 1.43 0.47 0.38
N LEU A 80 0.18 0.74 0.78
CA LEU A 80 -0.46 0.03 1.88
C LEU A 80 -1.01 -1.29 1.34
N ALA A 81 -0.81 -2.37 2.06
CA ALA A 81 -1.31 -3.68 1.65
C ALA A 81 -2.37 -4.22 2.61
N TYR A 82 -3.25 -5.11 2.12
CA TYR A 82 -4.20 -5.81 2.97
C TYR A 82 -4.38 -7.25 2.56
N ILE A 83 -4.63 -8.12 3.55
CA ILE A 83 -4.88 -9.54 3.32
C ILE A 83 -6.31 -9.76 2.86
N VAL A 84 -6.47 -10.44 1.72
CA VAL A 84 -7.78 -10.84 1.17
C VAL A 84 -8.42 -11.90 2.06
N THR A 85 -9.66 -11.65 2.47
CA THR A 85 -10.41 -12.54 3.38
C THR A 85 -11.31 -13.52 2.65
N LYS A 86 -11.47 -13.40 1.34
CA LYS A 86 -12.47 -14.12 0.52
C LYS A 86 -13.92 -13.78 0.92
N ASN A 87 -14.12 -12.66 1.59
CA ASN A 87 -15.42 -12.06 1.84
C ASN A 87 -15.47 -10.72 1.14
N GLN A 88 -16.15 -10.67 -0.01
CA GLN A 88 -16.21 -9.52 -0.90
C GLN A 88 -16.49 -8.21 -0.15
N LYS A 89 -17.50 -8.21 0.72
CA LYS A 89 -17.89 -7.00 1.45
C LYS A 89 -16.78 -6.48 2.36
N ILE A 90 -16.01 -7.38 2.99
CA ILE A 90 -14.90 -7.01 3.87
C ILE A 90 -13.73 -6.50 3.04
N ASP A 91 -13.43 -7.22 1.96
CA ASP A 91 -12.31 -6.90 1.09
C ASP A 91 -12.54 -5.56 0.38
N ASP A 92 -13.75 -5.29 -0.14
CA ASP A 92 -14.14 -4.00 -0.73
C ASP A 92 -14.07 -2.86 0.29
N THR A 93 -14.61 -3.09 1.51
CA THR A 93 -14.54 -2.09 2.59
C THR A 93 -13.09 -1.77 2.95
N THR A 94 -12.24 -2.79 3.05
CA THR A 94 -10.82 -2.63 3.38
C THR A 94 -10.09 -1.88 2.28
N HIS A 95 -10.35 -2.25 1.03
CA HIS A 95 -9.78 -1.55 -0.13
C HIS A 95 -10.15 -0.06 -0.12
N LEU A 96 -11.44 0.26 -0.02
CA LEU A 96 -11.93 1.64 -0.01
C LEU A 96 -11.41 2.43 1.19
N GLY A 97 -11.31 1.79 2.36
CA GLY A 97 -10.76 2.42 3.56
C GLY A 97 -9.27 2.77 3.41
N LEU A 98 -8.48 1.84 2.92
CA LEU A 98 -7.05 2.10 2.69
C LEU A 98 -6.82 3.05 1.51
N LEU A 99 -7.67 3.03 0.49
CA LEU A 99 -7.60 3.98 -0.63
C LEU A 99 -7.83 5.41 -0.14
N GLU A 100 -8.82 5.62 0.70
CA GLU A 100 -9.09 6.94 1.28
C GLU A 100 -7.98 7.34 2.27
N LEU A 101 -7.45 6.42 3.07
CA LEU A 101 -6.29 6.70 3.92
C LEU A 101 -5.07 7.11 3.10
N THR A 102 -4.82 6.45 1.96
CA THR A 102 -3.76 6.81 1.02
C THR A 102 -3.93 8.24 0.48
N ARG A 103 -5.18 8.64 0.15
CA ARG A 103 -5.50 10.00 -0.28
C ARG A 103 -5.18 11.01 0.82
N VAL A 104 -5.63 10.74 2.05
CA VAL A 104 -5.41 11.62 3.22
C VAL A 104 -3.92 11.71 3.57
N LEU A 105 -3.15 10.62 3.42
CA LEU A 105 -1.69 10.62 3.58
C LEU A 105 -1.02 11.59 2.61
N ARG A 106 -1.35 11.52 1.32
CA ARG A 106 -0.80 12.44 0.30
C ARG A 106 -1.16 13.89 0.54
N GLU A 107 -2.36 14.15 1.06
CA GLU A 107 -2.81 15.51 1.34
C GLU A 107 -2.16 16.13 2.57
N ARG A 108 -1.81 15.32 3.58
CA ARG A 108 -1.38 15.82 4.90
C ARG A 108 0.08 15.54 5.23
N THR A 109 0.76 14.76 4.41
CA THR A 109 2.17 14.41 4.62
C THR A 109 2.94 14.49 3.31
N SER A 110 4.25 14.32 3.36
CA SER A 110 5.11 14.22 2.19
C SER A 110 5.18 12.80 1.58
N ILE A 111 4.36 11.86 2.07
CA ILE A 111 4.37 10.49 1.58
C ILE A 111 3.55 10.40 0.29
N GLU A 112 4.20 10.06 -0.81
CA GLU A 112 3.56 9.76 -2.08
C GLU A 112 3.09 8.30 -2.08
N ALA A 113 2.03 8.00 -1.32
CA ALA A 113 1.48 6.65 -1.26
C ALA A 113 0.70 6.31 -2.53
N GLY A 114 0.98 5.14 -3.10
CA GLY A 114 0.22 4.57 -4.21
C GLY A 114 -1.09 3.90 -3.75
N PRO A 115 -1.92 3.41 -4.69
CA PRO A 115 -3.16 2.71 -4.35
C PRO A 115 -2.90 1.47 -3.50
N PRO A 116 -3.84 1.07 -2.62
CA PRO A 116 -3.66 -0.10 -1.77
C PRO A 116 -3.64 -1.40 -2.58
N ILE A 117 -2.84 -2.37 -2.11
CA ILE A 117 -2.63 -3.66 -2.78
C ILE A 117 -3.32 -4.79 -2.01
N ALA A 118 -4.11 -5.58 -2.70
CA ALA A 118 -4.74 -6.80 -2.17
C ALA A 118 -3.73 -7.95 -2.21
N ILE A 119 -3.55 -8.67 -1.10
CA ILE A 119 -2.55 -9.72 -0.91
C ILE A 119 -3.22 -11.07 -0.64
N ASP A 120 -2.92 -12.07 -1.44
CA ASP A 120 -3.14 -13.47 -1.11
C ASP A 120 -1.87 -14.06 -0.50
N LEU A 121 -1.86 -14.30 0.81
CA LEU A 121 -0.69 -14.85 1.53
C LEU A 121 -0.15 -16.14 0.94
N SER A 122 -0.97 -16.92 0.24
CA SER A 122 -0.54 -18.18 -0.37
C SER A 122 0.35 -17.98 -1.60
N LYS A 123 0.23 -16.83 -2.28
CA LYS A 123 0.87 -16.56 -3.57
C LYS A 123 1.84 -15.40 -3.50
N ASP A 124 1.43 -14.29 -2.87
CA ASP A 124 2.10 -13.01 -2.97
C ASP A 124 3.20 -12.85 -1.92
N ASP A 125 4.18 -12.00 -2.23
CA ASP A 125 5.21 -11.57 -1.28
C ASP A 125 4.74 -10.32 -0.56
N ILE A 126 4.92 -10.30 0.78
CA ILE A 126 4.53 -9.19 1.63
C ILE A 126 5.71 -8.29 2.03
N SER A 127 6.93 -8.65 1.70
CA SER A 127 8.15 -7.98 2.16
C SER A 127 8.32 -6.54 1.64
N PHE A 128 7.61 -6.19 0.56
CA PHE A 128 7.70 -4.85 -0.07
C PHE A 128 6.81 -3.79 0.60
N TYR A 129 5.93 -4.18 1.52
CA TYR A 129 4.95 -3.27 2.09
C TYR A 129 5.32 -2.90 3.53
N PRO A 130 5.32 -1.61 3.91
CA PRO A 130 5.64 -1.20 5.28
C PRO A 130 4.55 -1.63 6.27
N ILE A 131 3.31 -1.73 5.79
CA ILE A 131 2.14 -2.14 6.57
C ILE A 131 1.31 -3.15 5.79
N VAL A 132 0.91 -4.20 6.48
CA VAL A 132 -0.09 -5.16 6.02
C VAL A 132 -1.29 -5.13 6.96
N TYR A 133 -2.42 -4.64 6.48
CA TYR A 133 -3.68 -4.64 7.22
C TYR A 133 -4.38 -5.98 7.06
N TRP A 134 -4.75 -6.60 8.17
CA TRP A 134 -5.40 -7.90 8.16
C TRP A 134 -6.76 -7.86 8.87
N PRO A 135 -7.85 -7.70 8.12
CA PRO A 135 -9.20 -7.79 8.68
C PRO A 135 -9.50 -9.24 9.05
N ILE A 136 -9.74 -9.51 10.33
CA ILE A 136 -10.00 -10.86 10.81
C ILE A 136 -11.46 -11.22 10.60
N THR A 137 -11.70 -12.38 9.98
CA THR A 137 -13.04 -12.92 9.76
C THR A 137 -13.35 -14.03 10.75
N LYS A 138 -14.65 -14.38 10.84
CA LYS A 138 -15.12 -15.48 11.70
C LYS A 138 -14.67 -16.87 11.21
N LYS A 139 -14.19 -16.97 9.96
CA LYS A 139 -13.63 -18.21 9.39
C LYS A 139 -12.18 -18.33 9.86
N ILE A 140 -11.90 -19.41 10.56
CA ILE A 140 -10.54 -19.77 10.95
C ILE A 140 -9.88 -20.40 9.72
N ASN A 141 -8.95 -19.67 9.13
CA ASN A 141 -8.05 -20.27 8.13
C ASN A 141 -6.77 -20.65 8.88
N THR A 142 -6.51 -21.95 8.98
CA THR A 142 -5.20 -22.41 9.47
C THR A 142 -4.12 -21.97 8.50
N LEU A 143 -3.08 -21.32 9.04
CA LEU A 143 -1.92 -20.95 8.25
C LEU A 143 -1.12 -22.19 7.90
N SER A 144 -0.67 -22.30 6.66
CA SER A 144 0.33 -23.29 6.29
C SER A 144 1.70 -22.89 6.86
N ASN A 145 2.61 -23.87 7.00
CA ASN A 145 3.98 -23.58 7.47
C ASN A 145 4.69 -22.55 6.59
N SER A 146 4.45 -22.57 5.27
CA SER A 146 4.99 -21.58 4.33
C SER A 146 4.47 -20.17 4.62
N MET A 147 3.16 -20.02 4.84
CA MET A 147 2.58 -18.71 5.19
C MET A 147 3.08 -18.21 6.55
N THR A 148 3.18 -19.10 7.53
CA THR A 148 3.71 -18.78 8.87
C THR A 148 5.15 -18.25 8.77
N ASN A 149 6.02 -18.95 8.03
CA ASN A 149 7.40 -18.53 7.81
C ASN A 149 7.50 -17.18 7.09
N LYS A 150 6.64 -16.96 6.08
CA LYS A 150 6.56 -15.68 5.36
C LYS A 150 6.20 -14.52 6.30
N ILE A 151 5.19 -14.71 7.15
CA ILE A 151 4.76 -13.72 8.14
C ILE A 151 5.88 -13.45 9.16
N GLN A 152 6.51 -14.49 9.70
CA GLN A 152 7.60 -14.34 10.67
C GLN A 152 8.80 -13.61 10.08
N LEU A 153 9.18 -13.93 8.84
CA LEU A 153 10.26 -13.24 8.15
C LEU A 153 9.93 -11.76 7.92
N TYR A 154 8.71 -11.47 7.51
CA TYR A 154 8.21 -10.09 7.33
C TYR A 154 8.31 -9.28 8.62
N MET A 155 7.80 -9.82 9.75
CA MET A 155 7.88 -9.18 11.06
C MET A 155 9.34 -8.99 11.51
N LYS A 156 10.18 -10.01 11.32
CA LYS A 156 11.60 -9.96 11.68
C LYS A 156 12.36 -8.89 10.89
N ASN A 157 11.96 -8.62 9.66
CA ASN A 157 12.56 -7.60 8.80
C ASN A 157 11.97 -6.18 9.03
N GLY A 158 11.13 -6.00 10.06
CA GLY A 158 10.59 -4.69 10.43
C GLY A 158 9.23 -4.32 9.81
N GLY A 159 8.58 -5.26 9.14
CA GLY A 159 7.21 -5.07 8.63
C GLY A 159 6.19 -5.05 9.77
N LEU A 160 5.16 -4.22 9.65
CA LEU A 160 4.06 -4.09 10.62
C LEU A 160 2.79 -4.78 10.12
N ILE A 161 2.26 -5.74 10.88
CA ILE A 161 0.94 -6.33 10.63
C ILE A 161 -0.08 -5.73 11.58
N VAL A 162 -1.17 -5.24 11.01
CA VAL A 162 -2.32 -4.69 11.76
C VAL A 162 -3.46 -5.68 11.72
N PHE A 163 -3.65 -6.42 12.80
CA PHE A 163 -4.79 -7.32 12.97
C PHE A 163 -6.00 -6.56 13.50
N ASP A 164 -7.09 -6.50 12.74
CA ASP A 164 -8.33 -5.86 13.14
C ASP A 164 -9.47 -6.89 13.22
N THR A 165 -9.90 -7.19 14.44
CA THR A 165 -11.02 -8.13 14.69
C THR A 165 -12.38 -7.51 14.39
N ARG A 166 -12.47 -6.19 14.29
CA ARG A 166 -13.67 -5.40 13.94
C ARG A 166 -14.89 -5.69 14.83
N ASP A 167 -14.65 -6.09 16.07
CA ASP A 167 -15.69 -6.57 17.01
C ASP A 167 -15.96 -5.66 18.21
N GLN A 168 -15.34 -4.48 18.25
CA GLN A 168 -15.54 -3.48 19.30
C GLN A 168 -16.88 -2.71 19.18
N ASN A 169 -17.88 -3.32 18.56
CA ASN A 169 -19.21 -2.75 18.51
C ASN A 169 -19.83 -2.71 19.93
N PRO A 170 -20.30 -1.55 20.41
CA PRO A 170 -20.93 -1.41 21.73
C PRO A 170 -22.10 -2.37 21.96
N THR A 171 -22.83 -2.76 20.90
CA THR A 171 -23.92 -3.73 20.99
C THR A 171 -23.44 -5.15 21.30
N ASN A 172 -22.20 -5.49 21.00
CA ASN A 172 -21.60 -6.80 21.31
C ASN A 172 -21.03 -6.87 22.74
N SER A 173 -20.89 -5.73 23.42
CA SER A 173 -20.33 -5.64 24.78
C SER A 173 -21.18 -6.32 25.85
N ILE A 174 -22.44 -6.65 25.54
CA ILE A 174 -23.37 -7.36 26.43
C ILE A 174 -23.01 -8.85 26.54
N SER A 175 -22.34 -9.41 25.55
CA SER A 175 -21.90 -10.81 25.58
C SER A 175 -20.45 -10.89 26.10
N LYS A 176 -20.26 -11.49 27.28
CA LYS A 176 -18.92 -11.73 27.88
C LYS A 176 -18.11 -12.81 27.15
N THR A 177 -18.64 -13.40 26.08
CA THR A 177 -17.95 -14.43 25.28
C THR A 177 -17.04 -13.78 24.23
N ASN A 178 -15.85 -14.38 24.03
CA ASN A 178 -14.96 -13.96 22.96
C ASN A 178 -15.70 -14.01 21.62
N SER A 179 -15.49 -12.99 20.80
CA SER A 179 -16.06 -13.02 19.45
C SER A 179 -15.40 -14.13 18.60
N LYS A 180 -16.12 -14.66 17.62
CA LYS A 180 -15.57 -15.64 16.68
C LYS A 180 -14.33 -15.08 15.94
N ALA A 181 -14.24 -13.77 15.75
CA ALA A 181 -13.08 -13.13 15.19
C ALA A 181 -11.87 -13.17 16.14
N GLN A 182 -12.08 -13.01 17.45
CA GLN A 182 -11.03 -13.16 18.45
C GLN A 182 -10.53 -14.61 18.54
N GLU A 183 -11.43 -15.59 18.44
CA GLU A 183 -11.03 -17.01 18.39
C GLU A 183 -10.21 -17.33 17.15
N ALA A 184 -10.61 -16.80 15.98
CA ALA A 184 -9.87 -16.93 14.73
C ALA A 184 -8.49 -16.28 14.85
N LEU A 185 -8.40 -15.08 15.41
CA LEU A 185 -7.14 -14.40 15.66
C LEU A 185 -6.25 -15.22 16.61
N LYS A 186 -6.77 -15.73 17.71
CA LYS A 186 -6.00 -16.59 18.63
C LYS A 186 -5.41 -17.81 17.93
N SER A 187 -6.14 -18.42 17.00
CA SER A 187 -5.64 -19.53 16.19
C SER A 187 -4.46 -19.14 15.29
N ILE A 188 -4.56 -17.97 14.64
CA ILE A 188 -3.47 -17.42 13.82
C ILE A 188 -2.25 -17.13 14.70
N LEU A 189 -2.42 -16.42 15.82
CA LEU A 189 -1.33 -16.01 16.69
C LEU A 189 -0.60 -17.19 17.34
N LYS A 190 -1.30 -18.32 17.59
CA LYS A 190 -0.67 -19.56 18.12
C LYS A 190 0.38 -20.16 17.17
N SER A 191 0.25 -19.93 15.87
CA SER A 191 1.21 -20.42 14.88
C SER A 191 2.40 -19.48 14.66
N LEU A 192 2.35 -18.28 15.26
CA LEU A 192 3.38 -17.26 15.14
C LEU A 192 4.20 -17.18 16.44
N ASP A 193 5.50 -17.03 16.30
CA ASP A 193 6.40 -16.72 17.42
C ASP A 193 6.35 -15.22 17.69
N LEU A 194 5.43 -14.82 18.58
CA LEU A 194 5.20 -13.43 18.92
C LEU A 194 5.84 -13.10 20.27
N PRO A 195 6.47 -11.93 20.39
CA PRO A 195 6.91 -11.41 21.67
C PRO A 195 5.71 -11.10 22.59
N ILE A 196 6.01 -10.80 23.86
CA ILE A 196 4.98 -10.41 24.82
C ILE A 196 4.23 -9.17 24.32
N LEU A 197 2.90 -9.24 24.30
CA LEU A 197 2.03 -8.15 23.91
C LEU A 197 1.59 -7.37 25.14
N ILE A 198 1.61 -6.04 25.04
CA ILE A 198 1.09 -5.10 26.04
C ILE A 198 0.04 -4.19 25.42
N GLN A 199 -0.87 -3.70 26.24
CA GLN A 199 -1.77 -2.62 25.78
C GLN A 199 -0.97 -1.36 25.50
N VAL A 200 -1.27 -0.67 24.40
CA VAL A 200 -0.57 0.57 23.97
C VAL A 200 -0.53 1.58 25.13
N PRO A 201 0.66 1.87 25.68
CA PRO A 201 0.80 2.85 26.77
C PRO A 201 0.48 4.27 26.31
N ASN A 202 0.15 5.15 27.25
CA ASN A 202 -0.13 6.56 26.92
C ASN A 202 1.07 7.30 26.31
N ASN A 203 2.28 6.92 26.68
CA ASN A 203 3.52 7.49 26.15
C ASN A 203 4.06 6.77 24.92
N HIS A 204 3.33 5.83 24.32
CA HIS A 204 3.76 5.06 23.17
C HIS A 204 3.96 5.96 21.92
N VAL A 205 4.98 5.67 21.11
CA VAL A 205 5.31 6.44 19.90
C VAL A 205 4.16 6.50 18.90
N LEU A 206 3.38 5.44 18.76
CA LEU A 206 2.20 5.37 17.91
C LEU A 206 1.19 6.51 18.17
N ARG A 207 1.12 7.02 19.41
CA ARG A 207 0.21 8.13 19.76
C ARG A 207 0.73 9.51 19.36
N ARG A 208 1.99 9.62 18.92
CA ARG A 208 2.69 10.89 18.67
C ARG A 208 3.65 10.83 17.48
N SER A 209 3.54 9.84 16.60
CA SER A 209 4.42 9.71 15.45
C SER A 209 4.26 10.85 14.43
N PHE A 210 3.05 11.43 14.36
CA PHE A 210 2.76 12.62 13.54
C PHE A 210 1.76 13.55 14.25
N TYR A 211 0.61 13.03 14.69
CA TYR A 211 -0.38 13.75 15.50
C TYR A 211 -0.28 13.30 16.96
N LEU A 212 -0.57 14.23 17.89
CA LEU A 212 -0.72 13.89 19.31
C LEU A 212 -2.14 13.36 19.53
N LEU A 213 -2.26 12.08 19.97
CA LEU A 213 -3.52 11.36 20.10
C LEU A 213 -3.65 10.74 21.49
N ASP A 214 -4.68 11.12 22.23
CA ASP A 214 -5.04 10.49 23.52
C ASP A 214 -5.77 9.17 23.28
N GLU A 215 -6.55 9.07 22.21
CA GLU A 215 -7.27 7.87 21.79
C GLU A 215 -6.88 7.44 20.39
N LEU A 216 -7.04 6.15 20.07
CA LEU A 216 -6.74 5.55 18.77
C LEU A 216 -8.03 4.97 18.18
N PRO A 217 -9.03 5.82 17.85
CA PRO A 217 -10.34 5.37 17.43
C PRO A 217 -10.35 4.81 16.01
N GLY A 218 -11.31 3.94 15.74
CA GLY A 218 -11.73 3.56 14.42
C GLY A 218 -13.22 3.89 14.23
N ARG A 219 -13.96 2.99 13.59
CA ARG A 219 -15.42 3.05 13.54
C ARG A 219 -16.02 2.99 14.96
N PHE A 220 -15.37 2.22 15.83
CA PHE A 220 -15.65 2.14 17.25
C PHE A 220 -14.50 2.71 18.07
N THR A 221 -14.77 3.10 19.31
CA THR A 221 -13.77 3.60 20.26
C THR A 221 -13.80 2.78 21.56
N GLY A 222 -12.81 2.99 22.44
CA GLY A 222 -12.71 2.32 23.74
C GLY A 222 -12.15 0.89 23.68
N GLY A 223 -11.84 0.35 22.50
CA GLY A 223 -11.22 -0.95 22.34
C GLY A 223 -9.77 -0.96 22.82
N LYS A 224 -9.34 -2.07 23.44
CA LYS A 224 -7.96 -2.29 23.80
C LYS A 224 -7.14 -2.55 22.54
N ILE A 225 -6.03 -1.83 22.40
CA ILE A 225 -5.08 -1.99 21.31
C ILE A 225 -3.79 -2.54 21.90
N TRP A 226 -3.24 -3.57 21.27
CA TRP A 226 -2.07 -4.29 21.72
C TRP A 226 -0.92 -4.13 20.75
N VAL A 227 0.27 -4.00 21.29
CA VAL A 227 1.56 -3.93 20.58
C VAL A 227 2.57 -4.79 21.31
N GLU A 228 3.70 -5.06 20.70
CA GLU A 228 4.81 -5.73 21.37
C GLU A 228 5.32 -4.90 22.56
N ALA A 229 5.61 -5.58 23.66
CA ALA A 229 6.36 -4.97 24.75
C ALA A 229 7.75 -4.60 24.23
N THR A 230 8.06 -3.31 24.23
CA THR A 230 9.38 -2.85 23.83
C THR A 230 10.41 -3.37 24.84
N ALA A 231 11.03 -4.51 24.54
CA ALA A 231 12.19 -4.95 25.28
C ALA A 231 13.32 -3.94 25.04
N LYS A 232 14.14 -3.65 26.05
CA LYS A 232 15.31 -2.74 25.96
C LYS A 232 16.27 -3.08 24.80
N ASN A 233 16.12 -4.23 24.17
CA ASN A 233 16.94 -4.78 23.08
C ASN A 233 16.21 -4.97 21.75
N SER A 234 14.94 -4.53 21.60
CA SER A 234 14.28 -4.59 20.27
C SER A 234 14.92 -3.55 19.35
N LYS A 235 15.33 -4.01 18.18
CA LYS A 235 16.26 -3.30 17.30
C LYS A 235 15.84 -1.88 16.90
N ASP A 236 14.55 -1.52 16.89
CA ASP A 236 14.11 -0.22 16.34
C ASP A 236 12.96 0.47 17.10
N GLY A 237 12.43 -0.11 18.16
CA GLY A 237 11.35 0.49 18.95
C GLY A 237 9.99 0.54 18.23
N VAL A 238 9.88 -0.10 17.06
CA VAL A 238 8.62 -0.28 16.33
C VAL A 238 8.15 -1.71 16.53
N SER A 239 6.87 -1.86 16.90
CA SER A 239 6.22 -3.16 17.01
C SER A 239 6.01 -3.75 15.62
N SER A 240 6.26 -5.04 15.44
CA SER A 240 5.91 -5.76 14.21
C SER A 240 4.43 -6.14 14.14
N VAL A 241 3.72 -6.01 15.27
CA VAL A 241 2.31 -6.38 15.41
C VAL A 241 1.52 -5.29 16.10
N LEU A 242 0.36 -4.95 15.55
CA LEU A 242 -0.68 -4.15 16.19
C LEU A 242 -1.99 -4.93 16.13
N ILE A 243 -2.65 -5.10 17.26
CA ILE A 243 -3.91 -5.84 17.37
C ILE A 243 -4.98 -4.92 17.96
N GLY A 244 -6.14 -4.88 17.33
CA GLY A 244 -7.32 -4.18 17.84
C GLY A 244 -8.61 -4.69 17.22
N GLY A 245 -9.70 -4.02 17.54
CA GLY A 245 -11.03 -4.39 17.05
C GLY A 245 -11.88 -3.18 16.67
N ASN A 246 -11.25 -2.04 16.45
CA ASN A 246 -11.92 -0.75 16.26
C ASN A 246 -12.53 -0.55 14.87
N ASP A 247 -12.38 -1.53 13.95
CA ASP A 247 -12.90 -1.48 12.58
C ASP A 247 -12.41 -0.22 11.82
N TRP A 248 -11.07 -0.07 11.77
CA TRP A 248 -10.43 1.13 11.22
C TRP A 248 -10.73 1.33 9.74
N ALA A 249 -10.65 0.27 8.94
CA ALA A 249 -10.92 0.37 7.51
C ALA A 249 -12.33 0.89 7.22
N SER A 250 -13.35 0.44 8.00
CA SER A 250 -14.72 0.95 7.88
C SER A 250 -14.85 2.43 8.29
N ALA A 251 -14.00 2.90 9.23
CA ALA A 251 -13.99 4.31 9.61
C ALA A 251 -13.49 5.20 8.46
N TRP A 252 -12.51 4.71 7.70
CA TRP A 252 -11.91 5.44 6.59
C TRP A 252 -12.68 5.33 5.29
N ALA A 253 -13.44 4.23 5.07
CA ALA A 253 -14.07 3.92 3.79
C ALA A 253 -15.10 4.96 3.34
N LYS A 254 -14.94 5.43 2.11
CA LYS A 254 -15.88 6.32 1.39
C LYS A 254 -16.31 5.72 0.08
N ASP A 255 -17.48 6.14 -0.39
CA ASP A 255 -17.99 5.79 -1.72
C ASP A 255 -17.39 6.68 -2.82
N SER A 256 -17.77 6.44 -4.07
CA SER A 256 -17.34 7.21 -5.24
C SER A 256 -17.73 8.71 -5.17
N ASN A 257 -18.70 9.07 -4.35
CA ASN A 257 -19.14 10.44 -4.11
C ASN A 257 -18.44 11.07 -2.89
N SER A 258 -17.38 10.46 -2.39
CA SER A 258 -16.64 10.87 -1.18
C SER A 258 -17.49 10.88 0.10
N LYS A 259 -18.63 10.16 0.12
CA LYS A 259 -19.46 10.03 1.30
C LYS A 259 -19.01 8.83 2.13
N PRO A 260 -18.96 8.94 3.47
CA PRO A 260 -18.67 7.83 4.35
C PRO A 260 -19.67 6.68 4.17
N ILE A 261 -19.17 5.46 3.99
CA ILE A 261 -20.02 4.26 3.83
C ILE A 261 -20.62 3.81 5.16
N TYR A 262 -19.87 3.99 6.24
CA TYR A 262 -20.27 3.56 7.58
C TYR A 262 -20.31 4.73 8.54
N SER A 263 -21.33 4.76 9.41
CA SER A 263 -21.35 5.67 10.54
C SER A 263 -20.29 5.28 11.58
N VAL A 264 -19.67 6.28 12.18
CA VAL A 264 -18.68 6.14 13.25
C VAL A 264 -19.35 6.40 14.61
N ILE A 265 -19.14 5.53 15.56
CA ILE A 265 -19.90 5.51 16.84
C ILE A 265 -18.91 5.51 18.03
N PRO A 266 -19.16 6.33 19.06
CA PRO A 266 -20.29 7.25 19.26
C PRO A 266 -20.04 8.66 18.72
N GLY A 267 -18.79 9.03 18.39
CA GLY A 267 -18.35 10.41 18.21
C GLY A 267 -18.53 11.00 16.80
N GLY A 268 -19.20 10.28 15.88
CA GLY A 268 -19.52 10.80 14.53
C GLY A 268 -18.29 11.27 13.73
N GLU A 269 -18.43 12.35 12.98
CA GLU A 269 -17.38 12.85 12.09
C GLU A 269 -16.13 13.35 12.82
N LYS A 270 -16.25 13.84 14.05
CA LYS A 270 -15.09 14.18 14.89
C LYS A 270 -14.24 12.95 15.17
N GLN A 271 -14.86 11.82 15.53
CA GLN A 271 -14.14 10.55 15.74
C GLN A 271 -13.54 10.04 14.43
N ARG A 272 -14.21 10.19 13.28
CA ARG A 272 -13.68 9.83 11.96
C ARG A 272 -12.41 10.61 11.65
N GLU A 273 -12.39 11.90 11.91
CA GLU A 273 -11.17 12.72 11.77
C GLU A 273 -10.03 12.18 12.64
N PHE A 274 -10.30 11.85 13.90
CA PHE A 274 -9.30 11.22 14.77
C PHE A 274 -8.86 9.83 14.27
N SER A 275 -9.76 9.08 13.63
CA SER A 275 -9.41 7.81 13.01
C SER A 275 -8.46 8.00 11.80
N TYR A 276 -8.64 9.05 10.99
CA TYR A 276 -7.66 9.40 9.95
C TYR A 276 -6.31 9.80 10.53
N ARG A 277 -6.29 10.62 11.59
CA ARG A 277 -5.05 10.98 12.30
C ARG A 277 -4.34 9.75 12.84
N PHE A 278 -5.10 8.79 13.39
CA PHE A 278 -4.53 7.51 13.81
C PHE A 278 -3.95 6.74 12.62
N GLY A 279 -4.64 6.66 11.49
CA GLY A 279 -4.14 6.02 10.26
C GLY A 279 -2.82 6.64 9.78
N ILE A 280 -2.71 7.97 9.82
CA ILE A 280 -1.45 8.67 9.50
C ILE A 280 -0.37 8.32 10.52
N ASN A 281 -0.67 8.37 11.81
CA ASN A 281 0.27 7.97 12.85
C ASN A 281 0.77 6.54 12.67
N LEU A 282 -0.13 5.62 12.30
CA LEU A 282 0.18 4.22 12.06
C LEU A 282 1.18 4.04 10.90
N VAL A 283 0.97 4.74 9.79
CA VAL A 283 1.87 4.70 8.64
C VAL A 283 3.22 5.33 8.98
N MET A 284 3.23 6.51 9.61
CA MET A 284 4.45 7.18 10.05
C MET A 284 5.23 6.32 11.05
N TYR A 285 4.54 5.64 11.96
CA TYR A 285 5.14 4.73 12.93
C TYR A 285 5.83 3.53 12.24
N ALA A 286 5.18 2.90 11.29
CA ALA A 286 5.74 1.79 10.53
C ALA A 286 6.97 2.22 9.70
N MET A 287 6.89 3.38 9.05
CA MET A 287 7.98 3.89 8.21
C MET A 287 9.18 4.37 9.03
N THR A 288 8.99 4.87 10.26
CA THR A 288 10.12 5.29 11.13
C THR A 288 10.97 4.12 11.59
N GLY A 289 10.44 2.91 11.65
CA GLY A 289 11.22 1.69 11.90
C GLY A 289 12.24 1.41 10.80
N ASN A 290 11.83 1.52 9.54
CA ASN A 290 12.73 1.37 8.40
C ASN A 290 13.79 2.48 8.37
N TYR A 291 13.43 3.72 8.71
CA TYR A 291 14.37 4.85 8.76
C TYR A 291 15.43 4.71 9.86
N LYS A 292 15.10 4.08 11.00
CA LYS A 292 16.09 3.80 12.07
C LYS A 292 17.06 2.68 11.69
N ALA A 293 16.65 1.70 10.90
CA ALA A 293 17.57 0.73 10.34
C ALA A 293 18.63 1.40 9.45
N ASP A 294 18.22 2.36 8.63
CA ASP A 294 19.15 3.19 7.84
C ASP A 294 20.05 4.09 8.70
N GLN A 295 19.55 4.64 9.82
CA GLN A 295 20.39 5.42 10.75
C GLN A 295 21.48 4.61 11.43
N VAL A 296 21.31 3.30 11.63
CA VAL A 296 22.38 2.43 12.11
C VAL A 296 23.49 2.32 11.07
N HIS A 297 23.14 2.29 9.78
CA HIS A 297 24.11 2.36 8.69
C HIS A 297 24.83 3.71 8.63
N ILE A 298 24.13 4.81 8.82
CA ILE A 298 24.73 6.16 8.87
C ILE A 298 25.73 6.27 10.01
N LYS A 299 25.42 5.77 11.22
CA LYS A 299 26.37 5.74 12.35
C LYS A 299 27.62 4.90 12.05
N SER A 300 27.46 3.76 11.38
CA SER A 300 28.61 2.92 10.98
C SER A 300 29.45 3.58 9.89
N ILE A 301 28.83 4.32 8.96
CA ILE A 301 29.50 5.08 7.90
C ILE A 301 30.26 6.29 8.53
N LEU A 302 29.61 7.05 9.41
CA LEU A 302 30.25 8.17 10.13
C LEU A 302 31.42 7.69 11.00
N LYS A 303 31.31 6.54 11.66
CA LYS A 303 32.41 5.94 12.41
C LYS A 303 33.59 5.58 11.50
N ARG A 304 33.35 5.02 10.31
CA ARG A 304 34.39 4.74 9.30
C ARG A 304 35.03 6.01 8.74
N LEU A 305 34.26 7.06 8.49
CA LEU A 305 34.76 8.34 8.00
C LEU A 305 35.63 9.04 9.06
N ASN A 306 35.21 9.04 10.34
CA ASN A 306 36.00 9.59 11.44
C ASN A 306 37.28 8.79 11.70
N THR A 307 37.28 7.46 11.49
CA THR A 307 38.46 6.63 11.60
C THR A 307 39.47 6.93 10.49
N LYS A 308 39.00 7.16 9.24
CA LYS A 308 39.87 7.59 8.13
C LYS A 308 40.47 9.00 8.34
N SER A 309 39.69 9.94 8.85
CA SER A 309 40.14 11.29 9.17
C SER A 309 41.21 11.33 10.27
N ASN A 310 41.10 10.46 11.26
CA ASN A 310 42.12 10.34 12.32
C ASN A 310 43.41 9.65 11.86
N ILE A 311 43.34 8.72 10.90
CA ILE A 311 44.53 8.11 10.30
C ILE A 311 45.32 9.12 9.46
N GLN A 312 44.64 10.01 8.76
CA GLN A 312 45.27 11.03 7.93
C GLN A 312 45.97 12.13 8.75
N LYS A 313 45.47 12.45 9.98
CA LYS A 313 46.10 13.37 10.94
C LYS A 313 47.31 12.79 11.71
N VAL A 314 47.55 11.51 11.63
CA VAL A 314 48.69 10.82 12.27
C VAL A 314 49.84 10.62 11.29
N ILE A 315 49.63 10.89 9.99
CA ILE A 315 50.61 10.70 8.92
C ILE A 315 51.18 12.08 8.44
N GLU A 316 50.63 13.21 8.88
CA GLU A 316 51.21 14.57 8.79
C GLU A 316 51.94 14.93 10.09
#